data_71b174298fdc87b9cc98f041d5c4e491
#
_entry.id   71b174298fdc87b9cc98f041d5c4e491
#
_cell.length_a   1.000
_cell.length_b   1.000
_cell.length_c   1.000
_cell.angle_alpha   90.00
_cell.angle_beta   90.00
_cell.angle_gamma   90.00
#
_symmetry.space_group_name_H-M   'P 1'
#
loop_
_entity.id
_entity.type
_entity.pdbx_description
1 polymer ?
#
loop_
_entity_poly.entity_id
_entity_poly.type
_entity_poly.pdbx_seq_one_letter_code
_entity_poly.pdbx_strand_id
1 'polypeptide(L)'
;AQPGLRTVEGVLTSALATVLREPVRLTVAGRTDAGVHAAAQVAHFDTSPEAWAALPGRSDRLPEAALLTRLAGVLAREAQTSLPRTPRGAGDVVVTGARSVPEAFDARFGALSRCYTYRIADAAAPRDPARRATVLWLPDRLDIQAMEASAEPLLGEHDFLSYCKPRQGATTIRTLRTLTWRRAASGPDAGLVVLTVGADAFCHSMVRSLVGAGLAVGQGRKPVTWPGELLATRTRDGAAPVAPPHGLTLEEIVYPADDELAAQAERARTTRRLTC
;
A
#
# COMPACT_ATOMS: atom_id res chain seq x y z
N ALA A 1 9.23 11.79 2.39
CA ALA A 1 9.74 11.83 3.77
C ALA A 1 9.02 12.93 4.56
N GLN A 2 9.00 12.83 5.89
CA GLN A 2 8.44 13.85 6.81
C GLN A 2 9.57 14.31 7.73
N PRO A 3 9.76 15.64 7.90
CA PRO A 3 10.81 16.15 8.76
C PRO A 3 10.67 15.63 10.20
N GLY A 4 11.78 15.18 10.79
CA GLY A 4 11.81 14.67 12.16
C GLY A 4 11.22 13.27 12.40
N LEU A 5 10.71 12.61 11.36
CA LEU A 5 10.17 11.25 11.47
C LEU A 5 10.99 10.25 10.63
N ARG A 6 11.26 9.08 11.23
CA ARG A 6 11.78 7.94 10.49
C ARG A 6 10.67 7.40 9.56
N THR A 7 10.91 7.44 8.26
CA THR A 7 9.97 6.94 7.24
C THR A 7 10.70 5.98 6.31
N VAL A 8 9.98 4.99 5.75
CA VAL A 8 10.57 4.03 4.78
C VAL A 8 11.20 4.76 3.59
N GLU A 9 10.51 5.79 3.05
CA GLU A 9 11.06 6.64 1.98
C GLU A 9 12.38 7.32 2.40
N GLY A 10 12.45 7.89 3.60
CA GLY A 10 13.66 8.55 4.10
C GLY A 10 14.82 7.57 4.33
N VAL A 11 14.53 6.43 4.95
CA VAL A 11 15.52 5.35 5.18
C VAL A 11 16.08 4.85 3.86
N LEU A 12 15.22 4.55 2.88
CA LEU A 12 15.65 4.05 1.57
C LEU A 12 16.41 5.12 0.78
N THR A 13 15.98 6.38 0.80
CA THR A 13 16.69 7.49 0.15
C THR A 13 18.11 7.63 0.71
N SER A 14 18.27 7.61 2.03
CA SER A 14 19.59 7.70 2.68
C SER A 14 20.46 6.48 2.37
N ALA A 15 19.88 5.28 2.34
CA ALA A 15 20.60 4.06 1.99
C ALA A 15 21.09 4.08 0.53
N LEU A 16 20.23 4.50 -0.42
CA LEU A 16 20.60 4.67 -1.82
C LEU A 16 21.71 5.70 -1.99
N ALA A 17 21.59 6.88 -1.37
CA ALA A 17 22.64 7.91 -1.43
C ALA A 17 23.97 7.40 -0.88
N THR A 18 23.97 6.59 0.18
CA THR A 18 25.16 5.96 0.74
C THR A 18 25.82 4.97 -0.23
N VAL A 19 24.99 4.15 -0.89
CA VAL A 19 25.46 3.09 -1.79
C VAL A 19 25.97 3.66 -3.11
N LEU A 20 25.27 4.64 -3.68
CA LEU A 20 25.57 5.30 -4.96
C LEU A 20 26.60 6.43 -4.81
N ARG A 21 26.81 6.93 -3.58
CA ARG A 21 27.69 8.08 -3.27
C ARG A 21 27.30 9.38 -3.96
N GLU A 22 26.01 9.53 -4.23
CA GLU A 22 25.41 10.74 -4.79
C GLU A 22 24.03 10.98 -4.19
N PRO A 23 23.50 12.21 -4.22
CA PRO A 23 22.13 12.50 -3.81
C PRO A 23 21.11 11.76 -4.67
N VAL A 24 20.10 11.16 -4.03
CA VAL A 24 19.04 10.43 -4.72
C VAL A 24 17.69 11.05 -4.41
N ARG A 25 16.88 11.24 -5.45
CA ARG A 25 15.46 11.58 -5.31
C ARG A 25 14.61 10.35 -5.59
N LEU A 26 13.95 9.84 -4.55
CA LEU A 26 13.09 8.66 -4.66
C LEU A 26 11.65 9.09 -4.97
N THR A 27 11.04 8.48 -5.98
CA THR A 27 9.60 8.59 -6.30
C THR A 27 8.94 7.26 -6.00
N VAL A 28 7.96 7.25 -5.09
CA VAL A 28 7.23 6.03 -4.66
C VAL A 28 5.88 5.92 -5.37
N ALA A 29 5.44 4.69 -5.65
CA ALA A 29 4.17 4.42 -6.32
C ALA A 29 2.95 4.88 -5.50
N GLY A 30 3.05 4.83 -4.17
CA GLY A 30 2.02 5.30 -3.29
C GLY A 30 2.53 5.50 -1.87
N ARG A 31 1.97 6.47 -1.17
CA ARG A 31 2.24 6.64 0.26
C ARG A 31 1.38 5.67 1.05
N THR A 32 1.97 5.07 2.08
CA THR A 32 1.25 4.34 3.12
C THR A 32 1.21 5.16 4.40
N ASP A 33 0.12 5.07 5.15
CA ASP A 33 0.02 5.68 6.47
C ASP A 33 0.98 4.99 7.46
N ALA A 34 1.33 5.66 8.56
CA ALA A 34 2.11 5.04 9.63
C ALA A 34 1.43 3.76 10.14
N GLY A 35 2.19 2.67 10.26
CA GLY A 35 1.71 1.37 10.70
C GLY A 35 1.05 0.52 9.60
N VAL A 36 0.94 1.02 8.36
CA VAL A 36 0.52 0.22 7.20
C VAL A 36 1.73 -0.51 6.62
N HIS A 37 1.55 -1.77 6.24
CA HIS A 37 2.58 -2.62 5.66
C HIS A 37 2.56 -2.60 4.13
N ALA A 38 3.68 -2.99 3.52
CA ALA A 38 3.78 -3.18 2.08
C ALA A 38 4.64 -4.42 1.78
N ALA A 39 4.08 -5.38 1.07
CA ALA A 39 4.80 -6.53 0.53
C ALA A 39 5.44 -6.21 -0.83
N ALA A 40 4.79 -5.33 -1.63
CA ALA A 40 5.20 -5.01 -3.00
C ALA A 40 5.14 -3.51 -3.32
N GLN A 41 5.77 -2.67 -2.50
CA GLN A 41 5.95 -1.25 -2.83
C GLN A 41 6.96 -1.10 -3.98
N VAL A 42 6.67 -0.18 -4.90
CA VAL A 42 7.56 0.17 -6.02
C VAL A 42 8.01 1.62 -5.89
N ALA A 43 9.27 1.85 -6.20
CA ALA A 43 9.86 3.18 -6.29
C ALA A 43 10.83 3.24 -7.46
N HIS A 44 11.03 4.44 -8.02
CA HIS A 44 12.11 4.70 -8.97
C HIS A 44 12.96 5.87 -8.52
N PHE A 45 14.16 5.91 -9.04
CA PHE A 45 15.13 7.01 -8.90
C PHE A 45 16.01 7.06 -10.13
N ASP A 46 16.58 8.22 -10.36
CA ASP A 46 17.62 8.44 -11.38
C ASP A 46 18.98 8.45 -10.72
N THR A 47 19.99 7.96 -11.44
CA THR A 47 21.39 7.92 -11.00
C THR A 47 22.32 8.14 -12.20
N SER A 48 23.54 8.60 -11.95
CA SER A 48 24.52 8.75 -13.01
C SER A 48 24.97 7.38 -13.56
N PRO A 49 25.24 7.27 -14.88
CA PRO A 49 25.80 6.04 -15.45
C PRO A 49 27.06 5.57 -14.74
N GLU A 50 27.90 6.50 -14.29
CA GLU A 50 29.13 6.25 -13.57
C GLU A 50 28.89 5.62 -12.20
N ALA A 51 27.95 6.17 -11.42
CA ALA A 51 27.58 5.62 -10.12
C ALA A 51 26.98 4.22 -10.26
N TRP A 52 26.13 4.03 -11.28
CA TRP A 52 25.52 2.73 -11.58
C TRP A 52 26.58 1.68 -11.96
N ALA A 53 27.49 2.01 -12.89
CA ALA A 53 28.57 1.14 -13.33
C ALA A 53 29.59 0.82 -12.22
N ALA A 54 29.73 1.69 -11.22
CA ALA A 54 30.62 1.49 -10.08
C ALA A 54 30.07 0.53 -9.01
N LEU A 55 28.79 0.18 -9.04
CA LEU A 55 28.14 -0.67 -8.04
C LEU A 55 28.78 -2.06 -7.87
N PRO A 56 29.15 -2.79 -8.93
CA PRO A 56 29.82 -4.09 -8.79
C PRO A 56 31.19 -4.03 -8.09
N GLY A 57 31.86 -2.90 -8.17
CA GLY A 57 33.24 -2.76 -7.67
C GLY A 57 34.22 -3.66 -8.44
N ARG A 58 34.84 -4.60 -7.73
CA ARG A 58 35.79 -5.59 -8.33
C ARG A 58 35.11 -6.94 -8.65
N SER A 59 33.80 -7.05 -8.57
CA SER A 59 33.08 -8.31 -8.83
C SER A 59 32.43 -8.28 -10.21
N ASP A 60 32.19 -9.45 -10.78
CA ASP A 60 31.51 -9.65 -12.07
C ASP A 60 29.97 -9.62 -11.95
N ARG A 61 29.43 -9.10 -10.84
CA ARG A 61 27.99 -9.02 -10.62
C ARG A 61 27.38 -7.93 -11.49
N LEU A 62 26.12 -8.13 -11.88
CA LEU A 62 25.32 -7.06 -12.48
C LEU A 62 25.10 -5.93 -11.45
N PRO A 63 25.03 -4.67 -11.89
CA PRO A 63 24.77 -3.52 -11.01
C PRO A 63 23.57 -3.68 -10.11
N GLU A 64 22.46 -4.24 -10.62
CA GLU A 64 21.23 -4.52 -9.89
C GLU A 64 21.48 -5.47 -8.70
N ALA A 65 22.20 -6.56 -8.93
CA ALA A 65 22.52 -7.53 -7.90
C ALA A 65 23.49 -6.95 -6.84
N ALA A 66 24.44 -6.12 -7.28
CA ALA A 66 25.34 -5.41 -6.39
C ALA A 66 24.59 -4.37 -5.54
N LEU A 67 23.65 -3.63 -6.13
CA LEU A 67 22.77 -2.69 -5.44
C LEU A 67 21.99 -3.39 -4.32
N LEU A 68 21.31 -4.49 -4.61
CA LEU A 68 20.53 -5.25 -3.63
C LEU A 68 21.40 -5.71 -2.45
N THR A 69 22.57 -6.28 -2.75
CA THR A 69 23.51 -6.74 -1.71
C THR A 69 23.98 -5.61 -0.80
N ARG A 70 24.32 -4.45 -1.38
CA ARG A 70 24.78 -3.28 -0.62
C ARG A 70 23.66 -2.65 0.20
N LEU A 71 22.46 -2.51 -0.39
CA LEU A 71 21.29 -1.99 0.31
C LEU A 71 20.93 -2.87 1.51
N ALA A 72 20.94 -4.20 1.36
CA ALA A 72 20.65 -5.11 2.47
C ALA A 72 21.58 -4.85 3.68
N GLY A 73 22.88 -4.64 3.44
CA GLY A 73 23.85 -4.34 4.50
C GLY A 73 23.65 -2.96 5.14
N VAL A 74 23.30 -1.94 4.35
CA VAL A 74 23.06 -0.57 4.86
C VAL A 74 21.76 -0.52 5.65
N LEU A 75 20.67 -1.10 5.13
CA LEU A 75 19.36 -1.14 5.77
C LEU A 75 19.37 -1.94 7.09
N ALA A 76 20.09 -3.08 7.12
CA ALA A 76 20.24 -3.85 8.34
C ALA A 76 20.97 -3.06 9.45
N ARG A 77 22.02 -2.31 9.10
CA ARG A 77 22.72 -1.44 10.07
C ARG A 77 21.84 -0.28 10.54
N GLU A 78 21.12 0.36 9.64
CA GLU A 78 20.19 1.43 9.98
C GLU A 78 19.13 0.93 10.97
N ALA A 79 18.53 -0.23 10.70
CA ALA A 79 17.51 -0.82 11.57
C ALA A 79 18.07 -1.13 12.98
N GLN A 80 19.30 -1.66 13.09
CA GLN A 80 19.94 -1.92 14.38
C GLN A 80 20.17 -0.64 15.19
N THR A 81 20.45 0.48 14.52
CA THR A 81 20.69 1.76 15.18
C THR A 81 19.37 2.45 15.58
N SER A 82 18.36 2.35 14.72
CA SER A 82 17.11 3.13 14.84
C SER A 82 15.99 2.38 15.55
N LEU A 83 16.01 1.03 15.56
CA LEU A 83 14.96 0.21 16.12
C LEU A 83 15.49 -0.60 17.30
N PRO A 84 14.99 -0.39 18.55
CA PRO A 84 15.42 -1.13 19.71
C PRO A 84 15.11 -2.64 19.58
N ARG A 85 16.04 -3.48 19.99
CA ARG A 85 15.93 -4.95 20.02
C ARG A 85 15.79 -5.61 18.64
N THR A 86 16.23 -4.96 17.57
CA THR A 86 16.28 -5.57 16.23
C THR A 86 17.33 -6.69 16.20
N PRO A 87 16.98 -7.92 15.80
CA PRO A 87 17.95 -8.99 15.62
C PRO A 87 19.01 -8.63 14.60
N ARG A 88 20.25 -9.11 14.81
CA ARG A 88 21.37 -8.82 13.89
C ARG A 88 21.03 -9.28 12.47
N GLY A 89 21.23 -8.40 11.50
CA GLY A 89 20.96 -8.66 10.09
C GLY A 89 19.48 -8.53 9.67
N ALA A 90 18.57 -8.29 10.63
CA ALA A 90 17.16 -8.03 10.33
C ALA A 90 16.88 -6.54 10.17
N GLY A 91 15.80 -6.21 9.47
CA GLY A 91 15.30 -4.85 9.33
C GLY A 91 13.81 -4.86 8.99
N ASP A 92 13.19 -3.70 9.11
CA ASP A 92 11.79 -3.48 8.74
C ASP A 92 11.61 -2.97 7.30
N VAL A 93 12.72 -2.74 6.60
CA VAL A 93 12.77 -2.35 5.18
C VAL A 93 13.69 -3.29 4.43
N VAL A 94 13.16 -3.94 3.39
CA VAL A 94 13.91 -4.85 2.52
C VAL A 94 13.63 -4.48 1.07
N VAL A 95 14.67 -4.41 0.25
CA VAL A 95 14.56 -4.26 -1.21
C VAL A 95 14.67 -5.65 -1.83
N THR A 96 13.59 -6.12 -2.45
CA THR A 96 13.46 -7.49 -2.98
C THR A 96 13.90 -7.61 -4.44
N GLY A 97 13.92 -6.48 -5.18
CA GLY A 97 14.31 -6.46 -6.59
C GLY A 97 14.73 -5.07 -7.03
N ALA A 98 15.57 -5.02 -8.05
CA ALA A 98 15.97 -3.81 -8.77
C ALA A 98 16.13 -4.13 -10.25
N ARG A 99 15.74 -3.21 -11.11
CA ARG A 99 15.95 -3.31 -12.56
C ARG A 99 16.09 -1.93 -13.18
N SER A 100 16.82 -1.83 -14.26
CA SER A 100 16.80 -0.66 -15.13
C SER A 100 15.48 -0.61 -15.89
N VAL A 101 14.94 0.59 -16.07
CA VAL A 101 13.64 0.82 -16.73
C VAL A 101 13.76 1.96 -17.74
N PRO A 102 12.88 2.05 -18.75
CA PRO A 102 12.82 3.19 -19.66
C PRO A 102 12.62 4.51 -18.91
N GLU A 103 13.09 5.62 -19.49
CA GLU A 103 12.95 6.98 -18.96
C GLU A 103 11.46 7.36 -18.72
N ALA A 104 10.55 6.80 -19.50
CA ALA A 104 9.11 7.01 -19.36
C ALA A 104 8.49 6.35 -18.10
N PHE A 105 9.25 5.54 -17.37
CA PHE A 105 8.73 4.88 -16.18
C PHE A 105 8.50 5.87 -15.03
N ASP A 106 7.28 5.97 -14.57
CA ASP A 106 6.89 6.73 -13.38
C ASP A 106 6.21 5.77 -12.37
N ALA A 107 6.87 5.51 -11.24
CA ALA A 107 6.34 4.61 -10.22
C ALA A 107 4.96 5.03 -9.73
N ARG A 108 4.65 6.32 -9.67
CA ARG A 108 3.40 6.85 -9.15
C ARG A 108 2.30 6.92 -10.22
N PHE A 109 2.58 7.54 -11.35
CA PHE A 109 1.60 7.81 -12.39
C PHE A 109 1.55 6.72 -13.46
N GLY A 110 2.60 5.90 -13.58
CA GLY A 110 2.61 4.75 -14.48
C GLY A 110 1.78 3.56 -14.01
N ALA A 111 1.40 3.49 -12.74
CA ALA A 111 0.67 2.34 -12.22
C ALA A 111 -0.78 2.27 -12.72
N LEU A 112 -1.20 1.07 -13.17
CA LEU A 112 -2.56 0.75 -13.61
C LEU A 112 -3.49 0.45 -12.45
N SER A 113 -2.99 -0.21 -11.42
CA SER A 113 -3.76 -0.60 -10.24
C SER A 113 -2.88 -0.85 -9.02
N ARG A 114 -3.51 -0.83 -7.86
CA ARG A 114 -2.95 -1.23 -6.56
C ARG A 114 -3.91 -2.19 -5.90
N CYS A 115 -3.37 -3.24 -5.27
CA CYS A 115 -4.12 -4.20 -4.50
C CYS A 115 -3.63 -4.20 -3.05
N TYR A 116 -4.59 -4.19 -2.13
CA TYR A 116 -4.33 -4.29 -0.70
C TYR A 116 -5.10 -5.46 -0.10
N THR A 117 -4.56 -6.03 0.97
CA THR A 117 -5.31 -6.91 1.87
C THR A 117 -5.42 -6.28 3.25
N TYR A 118 -6.52 -6.60 3.94
CA TYR A 118 -6.68 -6.29 5.36
C TYR A 118 -7.04 -7.56 6.12
N ARG A 119 -6.28 -7.87 7.17
CA ARG A 119 -6.39 -9.13 7.91
C ARG A 119 -6.98 -8.91 9.28
N ILE A 120 -7.96 -9.74 9.65
CA ILE A 120 -8.69 -9.65 10.91
C ILE A 120 -8.79 -11.04 11.55
N ALA A 121 -8.42 -11.13 12.82
CA ALA A 121 -8.76 -12.26 13.68
C ALA A 121 -9.97 -11.85 14.53
N ASP A 122 -11.15 -12.31 14.12
CA ASP A 122 -12.41 -12.15 14.87
C ASP A 122 -12.54 -13.23 15.94
N ALA A 123 -13.67 -13.30 16.66
CA ALA A 123 -13.90 -14.29 17.73
C ALA A 123 -13.80 -15.76 17.26
N ALA A 124 -13.96 -16.02 15.94
CA ALA A 124 -13.88 -17.38 15.38
C ALA A 124 -12.49 -17.74 14.85
N ALA A 125 -11.55 -16.79 14.82
CA ALA A 125 -10.21 -16.98 14.26
C ALA A 125 -9.16 -17.22 15.36
N PRO A 126 -8.11 -18.00 15.08
CA PRO A 126 -6.99 -18.13 16.02
C PRO A 126 -6.24 -16.79 16.12
N ARG A 127 -5.86 -16.43 17.35
CA ARG A 127 -4.99 -15.28 17.62
C ARG A 127 -3.55 -15.73 17.71
N ASP A 128 -2.74 -15.30 16.77
CA ASP A 128 -1.31 -15.60 16.73
C ASP A 128 -0.50 -14.38 17.22
N PRO A 129 0.19 -14.45 18.37
CA PRO A 129 1.00 -13.37 18.89
C PRO A 129 2.13 -12.94 17.94
N ALA A 130 2.67 -13.85 17.11
CA ALA A 130 3.70 -13.51 16.13
C ALA A 130 3.17 -12.56 15.04
N ARG A 131 1.87 -12.59 14.77
CA ARG A 131 1.20 -11.77 13.76
C ARG A 131 0.48 -10.54 14.32
N ARG A 132 0.62 -10.23 15.61
CA ARG A 132 -0.09 -9.10 16.26
C ARG A 132 0.17 -7.74 15.62
N ALA A 133 1.26 -7.58 14.90
CA ALA A 133 1.62 -6.35 14.21
C ALA A 133 1.03 -6.24 12.78
N THR A 134 0.45 -7.33 12.25
CA THR A 134 -0.05 -7.42 10.87
C THR A 134 -1.49 -7.91 10.76
N VAL A 135 -2.15 -8.19 11.90
CA VAL A 135 -3.52 -8.70 11.97
C VAL A 135 -4.29 -7.93 13.05
N LEU A 136 -5.43 -7.35 12.68
CA LEU A 136 -6.35 -6.73 13.64
C LEU A 136 -7.06 -7.82 14.45
N TRP A 137 -7.02 -7.74 15.77
CA TRP A 137 -7.77 -8.63 16.64
C TRP A 137 -9.07 -7.97 17.11
N LEU A 138 -10.19 -8.66 16.91
CA LEU A 138 -11.51 -8.23 17.37
C LEU A 138 -12.11 -9.27 18.33
N PRO A 139 -12.82 -8.84 19.37
CA PRO A 139 -13.52 -9.73 20.27
C PRO A 139 -14.82 -10.30 19.68
N ASP A 140 -15.42 -9.59 18.72
CA ASP A 140 -16.71 -9.93 18.13
C ASP A 140 -16.55 -10.89 16.97
N ARG A 141 -17.55 -11.75 16.74
CA ARG A 141 -17.69 -12.51 15.50
C ARG A 141 -18.25 -11.62 14.40
N LEU A 142 -17.70 -11.73 13.20
CA LEU A 142 -18.12 -10.95 12.04
C LEU A 142 -19.07 -11.74 11.15
N ASP A 143 -20.13 -11.09 10.69
CA ASP A 143 -21.00 -11.57 9.62
C ASP A 143 -20.38 -11.24 8.26
N ILE A 144 -19.65 -12.22 7.70
CA ILE A 144 -18.92 -12.05 6.44
C ILE A 144 -19.86 -11.96 5.25
N GLN A 145 -21.03 -12.61 5.30
CA GLN A 145 -22.00 -12.52 4.22
C GLN A 145 -22.61 -11.12 4.13
N ALA A 146 -22.93 -10.51 5.27
CA ALA A 146 -23.37 -9.12 5.32
C ALA A 146 -22.27 -8.15 4.85
N MET A 147 -21.00 -8.39 5.23
CA MET A 147 -19.87 -7.59 4.77
C MET A 147 -19.69 -7.68 3.26
N GLU A 148 -19.75 -8.87 2.68
CA GLU A 148 -19.63 -9.08 1.22
C GLU A 148 -20.76 -8.40 0.46
N ALA A 149 -22.01 -8.61 0.90
CA ALA A 149 -23.16 -7.97 0.28
C ALA A 149 -23.10 -6.43 0.34
N SER A 150 -22.52 -5.87 1.40
CA SER A 150 -22.36 -4.42 1.55
C SER A 150 -21.29 -3.81 0.65
N ALA A 151 -20.41 -4.64 0.05
CA ALA A 151 -19.33 -4.21 -0.82
C ALA A 151 -19.80 -3.94 -2.26
N GLU A 152 -20.83 -4.62 -2.73
CA GLU A 152 -21.30 -4.57 -4.12
C GLU A 152 -21.60 -3.13 -4.62
N PRO A 153 -22.34 -2.27 -3.88
CA PRO A 153 -22.65 -0.92 -4.32
C PRO A 153 -21.44 0.01 -4.43
N LEU A 154 -20.29 -0.40 -3.91
CA LEU A 154 -19.06 0.39 -3.91
C LEU A 154 -18.17 0.10 -5.13
N LEU A 155 -18.46 -0.97 -5.88
CA LEU A 155 -17.69 -1.32 -7.09
C LEU A 155 -17.98 -0.34 -8.23
N GLY A 156 -16.98 -0.12 -9.07
CA GLY A 156 -17.07 0.80 -10.21
C GLY A 156 -16.45 2.15 -9.94
N GLU A 157 -16.74 3.12 -10.83
CA GLU A 157 -16.24 4.48 -10.73
C GLU A 157 -17.19 5.35 -9.92
N HIS A 158 -16.70 5.86 -8.79
CA HIS A 158 -17.47 6.69 -7.87
C HIS A 158 -16.63 7.82 -7.28
N ASP A 159 -17.31 8.83 -6.75
CA ASP A 159 -16.69 9.83 -5.87
C ASP A 159 -16.66 9.29 -4.43
N PHE A 160 -15.48 8.89 -4.00
CA PHE A 160 -15.23 8.36 -2.65
C PHE A 160 -14.99 9.44 -1.59
N LEU A 161 -15.49 10.65 -1.76
CA LEU A 161 -15.27 11.75 -0.79
C LEU A 161 -15.66 11.33 0.64
N SER A 162 -16.73 10.57 0.83
CA SER A 162 -17.18 10.08 2.14
C SER A 162 -16.20 9.10 2.81
N TYR A 163 -15.32 8.48 2.02
CA TYR A 163 -14.31 7.53 2.46
C TYR A 163 -12.88 8.10 2.49
N CYS A 164 -12.69 9.35 2.07
CA CYS A 164 -11.38 9.94 1.91
C CYS A 164 -11.14 11.13 2.85
N LYS A 165 -9.87 11.36 3.19
CA LYS A 165 -9.44 12.70 3.62
C LYS A 165 -9.06 13.50 2.38
N PRO A 166 -9.84 14.51 1.98
CA PRO A 166 -9.58 15.26 0.76
C PRO A 166 -8.25 16.02 0.85
N ARG A 167 -7.61 16.23 -0.31
CA ARG A 167 -6.41 17.05 -0.45
C ARG A 167 -6.66 18.09 -1.53
N GLN A 168 -6.17 19.29 -1.31
CA GLN A 168 -6.20 20.35 -2.31
C GLN A 168 -5.51 19.87 -3.60
N GLY A 169 -6.14 20.08 -4.76
CA GLY A 169 -5.61 19.70 -6.07
C GLY A 169 -5.71 18.22 -6.43
N ALA A 170 -6.41 17.40 -5.63
CA ALA A 170 -6.62 15.98 -5.94
C ALA A 170 -8.11 15.63 -5.92
N THR A 171 -8.56 14.83 -6.90
CA THR A 171 -9.93 14.30 -6.93
C THR A 171 -10.10 13.13 -5.98
N THR A 172 -11.34 12.85 -5.60
CA THR A 172 -11.75 11.66 -4.83
C THR A 172 -12.42 10.60 -5.70
N ILE A 173 -12.49 10.85 -7.02
CA ILE A 173 -13.06 9.91 -8.01
C ILE A 173 -12.07 8.77 -8.24
N ARG A 174 -12.53 7.52 -8.01
CA ARG A 174 -11.72 6.30 -8.15
C ARG A 174 -12.55 5.20 -8.78
N THR A 175 -11.88 4.28 -9.48
CA THR A 175 -12.51 3.06 -9.99
C THR A 175 -12.12 1.91 -9.08
N LEU A 176 -13.05 1.48 -8.23
CA LEU A 176 -12.87 0.32 -7.36
C LEU A 176 -13.22 -0.93 -8.17
N ARG A 177 -12.21 -1.80 -8.39
CA ARG A 177 -12.33 -2.98 -9.24
C ARG A 177 -12.64 -4.25 -8.47
N THR A 178 -12.15 -4.30 -7.23
CA THR A 178 -12.31 -5.46 -6.34
C THR A 178 -12.54 -4.97 -4.92
N LEU A 179 -13.52 -5.53 -4.25
CA LEU A 179 -13.76 -5.35 -2.81
C LEU A 179 -14.46 -6.61 -2.30
N THR A 180 -13.69 -7.58 -1.80
CA THR A 180 -14.21 -8.90 -1.40
C THR A 180 -13.83 -9.23 0.04
N TRP A 181 -14.78 -9.77 0.79
CA TRP A 181 -14.60 -10.23 2.15
C TRP A 181 -14.74 -11.75 2.21
N ARG A 182 -13.75 -12.44 2.76
CA ARG A 182 -13.79 -13.88 2.91
C ARG A 182 -13.12 -14.35 4.19
N ARG A 183 -13.54 -15.50 4.69
CA ARG A 183 -12.74 -16.24 5.66
C ARG A 183 -11.78 -17.15 4.89
N ALA A 184 -10.50 -17.00 5.12
CA ALA A 184 -9.49 -17.81 4.45
C ALA A 184 -9.59 -19.26 4.91
N ALA A 185 -9.78 -20.20 3.94
CA ALA A 185 -9.93 -21.61 4.24
C ALA A 185 -8.58 -22.32 4.48
N SER A 186 -7.48 -21.79 3.92
CA SER A 186 -6.16 -22.41 3.94
C SER A 186 -5.04 -21.38 3.82
N GLY A 187 -3.80 -21.85 3.88
CA GLY A 187 -2.60 -21.03 3.77
C GLY A 187 -2.27 -20.22 5.03
N PRO A 188 -1.37 -19.24 4.92
CA PRO A 188 -0.89 -18.46 6.08
C PRO A 188 -2.00 -17.68 6.80
N ASP A 189 -3.10 -17.36 6.10
CA ASP A 189 -4.22 -16.59 6.62
C ASP A 189 -5.41 -17.48 7.04
N ALA A 190 -5.23 -18.82 7.13
CA ALA A 190 -6.31 -19.75 7.47
C ALA A 190 -7.05 -19.32 8.75
N GLY A 191 -8.39 -19.26 8.67
CA GLY A 191 -9.28 -18.83 9.75
C GLY A 191 -9.47 -17.32 9.86
N LEU A 192 -8.57 -16.48 9.31
CA LEU A 192 -8.73 -15.04 9.35
C LEU A 192 -9.84 -14.56 8.40
N VAL A 193 -10.48 -13.46 8.75
CA VAL A 193 -11.28 -12.67 7.82
C VAL A 193 -10.33 -11.77 7.03
N VAL A 194 -10.38 -11.88 5.70
CA VAL A 194 -9.51 -11.15 4.79
C VAL A 194 -10.34 -10.31 3.84
N LEU A 195 -10.10 -9.01 3.83
CA LEU A 195 -10.49 -8.12 2.73
C LEU A 195 -9.44 -8.16 1.65
N THR A 196 -9.86 -8.28 0.40
CA THR A 196 -9.04 -7.93 -0.78
C THR A 196 -9.68 -6.74 -1.47
N VAL A 197 -8.89 -5.69 -1.70
CA VAL A 197 -9.38 -4.46 -2.34
C VAL A 197 -8.40 -3.99 -3.41
N GLY A 198 -8.92 -3.77 -4.62
CA GLY A 198 -8.15 -3.35 -5.79
C GLY A 198 -8.81 -2.14 -6.47
N ALA A 199 -8.01 -1.15 -6.83
CA ALA A 199 -8.45 0.05 -7.53
C ALA A 199 -7.34 0.60 -8.43
N ASP A 200 -7.69 1.48 -9.34
CA ASP A 200 -6.72 2.27 -10.12
C ASP A 200 -5.85 3.19 -9.22
N ALA A 201 -6.45 3.79 -8.20
CA ALA A 201 -5.77 4.55 -7.17
C ALA A 201 -6.64 4.62 -5.89
N PHE A 202 -6.03 5.00 -4.79
CA PHE A 202 -6.73 5.25 -3.53
C PHE A 202 -6.46 6.67 -3.05
N CYS A 203 -7.45 7.34 -2.50
CA CYS A 203 -7.27 8.58 -1.79
C CYS A 203 -6.90 8.32 -0.31
N HIS A 204 -6.43 9.35 0.38
CA HIS A 204 -5.91 9.23 1.73
C HIS A 204 -6.92 8.58 2.69
N SER A 205 -6.51 7.53 3.36
CA SER A 205 -7.27 6.69 4.30
C SER A 205 -8.45 5.90 3.68
N MET A 206 -8.65 5.93 2.36
CA MET A 206 -9.80 5.31 1.69
C MET A 206 -9.97 3.83 2.06
N VAL A 207 -8.93 3.02 1.89
CA VAL A 207 -9.01 1.58 2.20
C VAL A 207 -9.39 1.34 3.65
N ARG A 208 -8.79 2.06 4.59
CA ARG A 208 -9.09 1.93 6.02
C ARG A 208 -10.51 2.39 6.37
N SER A 209 -11.06 3.36 5.64
CA SER A 209 -12.47 3.77 5.78
C SER A 209 -13.42 2.72 5.20
N LEU A 210 -13.08 2.09 4.06
CA LEU A 210 -13.83 0.94 3.52
C LEU A 210 -13.85 -0.23 4.52
N VAL A 211 -12.69 -0.53 5.12
CA VAL A 211 -12.62 -1.53 6.21
C VAL A 211 -13.52 -1.16 7.38
N GLY A 212 -13.46 0.09 7.82
CA GLY A 212 -14.29 0.56 8.94
C GLY A 212 -15.79 0.46 8.67
N ALA A 213 -16.22 0.72 7.43
CA ALA A 213 -17.61 0.53 7.00
C ALA A 213 -18.00 -0.95 7.01
N GLY A 214 -17.19 -1.82 6.42
CA GLY A 214 -17.41 -3.26 6.44
C GLY A 214 -17.47 -3.84 7.85
N LEU A 215 -16.58 -3.39 8.76
CA LEU A 215 -16.61 -3.79 10.17
C LEU A 215 -17.89 -3.35 10.87
N ALA A 216 -18.40 -2.15 10.59
CA ALA A 216 -19.64 -1.67 11.19
C ALA A 216 -20.86 -2.52 10.76
N VAL A 217 -20.85 -3.01 9.51
CA VAL A 217 -21.86 -3.95 9.01
C VAL A 217 -21.65 -5.34 9.60
N GLY A 218 -20.43 -5.90 9.54
CA GLY A 218 -20.13 -7.25 10.03
C GLY A 218 -20.37 -7.43 11.53
N GLN A 219 -20.31 -6.35 12.32
CA GLN A 219 -20.64 -6.33 13.75
C GLN A 219 -22.15 -6.04 14.01
N GLY A 220 -22.97 -5.92 12.95
CA GLY A 220 -24.41 -5.60 13.09
C GLY A 220 -24.71 -4.18 13.57
N ARG A 221 -23.72 -3.28 13.61
CA ARG A 221 -23.91 -1.88 14.06
C ARG A 221 -24.53 -0.99 12.99
N LYS A 222 -24.45 -1.40 11.73
CA LYS A 222 -25.01 -0.71 10.56
C LYS A 222 -25.66 -1.71 9.62
N PRO A 223 -26.73 -1.33 8.89
CA PRO A 223 -27.34 -2.20 7.89
C PRO A 223 -26.43 -2.40 6.68
N VAL A 224 -26.68 -3.46 5.92
CA VAL A 224 -25.92 -3.83 4.70
C VAL A 224 -25.96 -2.70 3.66
N THR A 225 -27.04 -1.90 3.60
CA THR A 225 -27.19 -0.77 2.66
C THR A 225 -26.32 0.43 3.00
N TRP A 226 -25.91 0.57 4.27
CA TRP A 226 -25.26 1.78 4.77
C TRP A 226 -23.98 2.18 4.02
N PRO A 227 -23.05 1.29 3.60
CA PRO A 227 -21.89 1.70 2.85
C PRO A 227 -22.23 2.36 1.51
N GLY A 228 -23.22 1.85 0.78
CA GLY A 228 -23.72 2.47 -0.45
C GLY A 228 -24.41 3.82 -0.20
N GLU A 229 -25.23 3.90 0.83
CA GLU A 229 -25.88 5.16 1.25
C GLU A 229 -24.83 6.22 1.59
N LEU A 230 -23.80 5.84 2.36
CA LEU A 230 -22.68 6.72 2.70
C LEU A 230 -21.92 7.20 1.45
N LEU A 231 -21.69 6.32 0.45
CA LEU A 231 -21.08 6.71 -0.81
C LEU A 231 -21.91 7.78 -1.53
N ALA A 232 -23.23 7.63 -1.54
CA ALA A 232 -24.15 8.55 -2.21
C ALA A 232 -24.18 9.94 -1.57
N THR A 233 -23.85 10.09 -0.29
CA THR A 233 -23.86 11.39 0.40
C THR A 233 -22.82 12.38 -0.13
N ARG A 234 -21.69 11.90 -0.64
CA ARG A 234 -20.55 12.70 -1.11
C ARG A 234 -20.14 13.78 -0.11
N THR A 235 -20.17 13.48 1.17
CA THR A 235 -19.79 14.37 2.27
C THR A 235 -18.92 13.64 3.29
N ARG A 236 -18.25 14.41 4.15
CA ARG A 236 -17.49 13.86 5.28
C ARG A 236 -18.32 13.73 6.54
N ASP A 237 -19.54 14.26 6.54
CA ASP A 237 -20.41 14.16 7.68
C ASP A 237 -20.91 12.72 7.85
N GLY A 238 -20.76 12.15 9.03
CA GLY A 238 -21.08 10.75 9.28
C GLY A 238 -20.17 9.73 8.63
N ALA A 239 -18.96 10.14 8.18
CA ALA A 239 -18.00 9.26 7.52
C ALA A 239 -17.70 7.98 8.31
N ALA A 240 -17.40 6.89 7.60
CA ALA A 240 -17.03 5.63 8.21
C ALA A 240 -15.79 5.78 9.14
N PRO A 241 -15.75 5.04 10.26
CA PRO A 241 -14.57 4.97 11.10
C PRO A 241 -13.36 4.50 10.30
N VAL A 242 -12.19 5.08 10.57
CA VAL A 242 -10.95 4.66 9.93
C VAL A 242 -10.36 3.49 10.72
N ALA A 243 -10.31 2.30 10.12
CA ALA A 243 -9.75 1.11 10.77
C ALA A 243 -8.27 1.28 11.14
N PRO A 244 -7.77 0.56 12.16
CA PRO A 244 -6.36 0.56 12.54
C PRO A 244 -5.44 0.24 11.36
N PRO A 245 -4.23 0.82 11.27
CA PRO A 245 -3.38 0.65 10.09
C PRO A 245 -2.73 -0.73 9.99
N HIS A 246 -2.42 -1.37 11.10
CA HIS A 246 -1.56 -2.56 11.16
C HIS A 246 -2.12 -3.82 10.48
N GLY A 247 -3.46 -3.92 10.28
CA GLY A 247 -4.05 -5.01 9.50
C GLY A 247 -3.88 -4.85 7.99
N LEU A 248 -3.49 -3.66 7.51
CA LEU A 248 -3.43 -3.31 6.09
C LEU A 248 -2.05 -3.56 5.49
N THR A 249 -2.03 -4.25 4.35
CA THR A 249 -0.81 -4.50 3.56
C THR A 249 -1.06 -4.17 2.09
N LEU A 250 -0.17 -3.38 1.48
CA LEU A 250 -0.09 -3.23 0.02
C LEU A 250 0.54 -4.50 -0.55
N GLU A 251 -0.20 -5.26 -1.35
CA GLU A 251 0.23 -6.56 -1.87
C GLU A 251 0.77 -6.49 -3.29
N GLU A 252 0.24 -5.59 -4.11
CA GLU A 252 0.59 -5.53 -5.53
C GLU A 252 0.41 -4.14 -6.12
N ILE A 253 1.29 -3.81 -7.05
CA ILE A 253 1.16 -2.66 -7.95
C ILE A 253 1.41 -3.14 -9.37
N VAL A 254 0.43 -2.93 -10.25
CA VAL A 254 0.50 -3.36 -11.64
C VAL A 254 0.88 -2.19 -12.52
N TYR A 255 1.82 -2.42 -13.44
CA TYR A 255 2.24 -1.48 -14.49
C TYR A 255 1.93 -2.05 -15.87
N PRO A 256 1.76 -1.18 -16.88
CA PRO A 256 1.61 -1.62 -18.26
C PRO A 256 2.94 -2.11 -18.84
N ALA A 257 2.92 -2.58 -20.07
CA ALA A 257 4.13 -2.87 -20.84
C ALA A 257 4.95 -1.59 -21.08
N ASP A 258 6.25 -1.74 -21.38
CA ASP A 258 7.20 -0.63 -21.44
C ASP A 258 6.83 0.42 -22.52
N ASP A 259 6.24 0.01 -23.63
CA ASP A 259 5.76 0.88 -24.71
C ASP A 259 4.51 1.69 -24.36
N GLU A 260 3.76 1.32 -23.33
CA GLU A 260 2.56 2.00 -22.85
C GLU A 260 2.81 2.95 -21.67
N LEU A 261 4.02 2.93 -21.08
CA LEU A 261 4.35 3.66 -19.85
C LEU A 261 4.07 5.16 -19.95
N ALA A 262 4.53 5.82 -21.02
CA ALA A 262 4.35 7.25 -21.24
C ALA A 262 2.86 7.63 -21.34
N ALA A 263 2.10 6.88 -22.14
CA ALA A 263 0.68 7.11 -22.34
C ALA A 263 -0.12 6.91 -21.05
N GLN A 264 0.25 5.91 -20.22
CA GLN A 264 -0.37 5.68 -18.93
C GLN A 264 -0.08 6.80 -17.94
N ALA A 265 1.16 7.26 -17.86
CA ALA A 265 1.54 8.34 -16.97
C ALA A 265 0.81 9.65 -17.29
N GLU A 266 0.61 9.94 -18.59
CA GLU A 266 -0.18 11.11 -19.03
C GLU A 266 -1.66 10.97 -18.65
N ARG A 267 -2.28 9.82 -18.93
CA ARG A 267 -3.67 9.55 -18.51
C ARG A 267 -3.87 9.71 -17.01
N ALA A 268 -2.93 9.23 -16.22
CA ALA A 268 -3.03 9.28 -14.75
C ALA A 268 -2.86 10.69 -14.16
N ARG A 269 -2.21 11.63 -14.91
CA ARG A 269 -2.09 13.03 -14.50
C ARG A 269 -3.35 13.85 -14.82
N THR A 270 -4.17 13.38 -15.74
CA THR A 270 -5.41 14.06 -16.11
C THR A 270 -6.41 14.05 -14.95
N THR A 271 -6.94 15.22 -14.61
CA THR A 271 -7.95 15.37 -13.57
C THR A 271 -9.26 14.71 -13.98
N ARG A 272 -9.72 13.73 -13.22
CA ARG A 272 -10.97 13.02 -13.50
C ARG A 272 -12.20 13.85 -13.16
N ARG A 273 -13.25 13.66 -13.97
CA ARG A 273 -14.60 14.15 -13.71
C ARG A 273 -15.55 12.96 -13.89
N LEU A 274 -16.54 12.83 -13.00
CA LEU A 274 -17.62 11.87 -13.24
C LEU A 274 -18.37 12.29 -14.49
N THR A 275 -18.50 11.38 -15.43
CA THR A 275 -19.45 11.52 -16.55
C THR A 275 -20.83 11.25 -15.99
N CYS A 276 -21.75 12.23 -16.15
CA CYS A 276 -23.17 12.06 -15.80
C CYS A 276 -23.83 11.07 -16.73
#